data_3e02d39947d87944ea8964292cbf0e4e
#
_entry.id   3e02d39947d87944ea8964292cbf0e4e
#
_cell.length_a   1.000
_cell.length_b   1.000
_cell.length_c   1.000
_cell.angle_alpha   90.00
_cell.angle_beta   90.00
_cell.angle_gamma   90.00
#
_symmetry.space_group_name_H-M   'P 1'
#
loop_
_entity.id
_entity.type
_entity.pdbx_description
1 polymer ?
#
loop_
_entity_poly.entity_id
_entity_poly.type
_entity_poly.pdbx_seq_one_letter_code
_entity_poly.pdbx_strand_id
1 'polypeptide(L)'
;MHPKRILITGAAGFLGSHLCDRFIKEGYHVIGMDNLITGDLKNIEHLFKLEQFEFYHHDVTKFIHVPGSLDYILHFASPASPIDYLKIPIQTLKVGAMGTHNCLGLAKAKGARMLVASTSEVYGDPQEHPQTEEYWGNVNPVGPR
;
A
#
# COMPACT_ATOMS: atom_id res chain seq x y z
N MET A 1 8.39 6.85 25.95
CA MET A 1 8.69 6.18 24.66
C MET A 1 8.12 7.05 23.56
N HIS A 2 8.87 7.30 22.47
CA HIS A 2 8.31 8.00 21.33
C HIS A 2 7.28 7.08 20.62
N PRO A 3 6.19 7.65 20.10
CA PRO A 3 5.23 6.87 19.34
C PRO A 3 5.92 6.23 18.12
N LYS A 4 5.58 4.99 17.82
CA LYS A 4 6.07 4.31 16.61
C LYS A 4 5.54 5.01 15.37
N ARG A 5 6.37 5.08 14.33
CA ARG A 5 6.03 5.73 13.07
C ARG A 5 5.77 4.69 11.99
N ILE A 6 4.67 4.87 11.28
CA ILE A 6 4.20 3.95 10.24
C ILE A 6 3.86 4.69 8.96
N LEU A 7 4.41 4.22 7.84
CA LEU A 7 4.03 4.67 6.50
C LEU A 7 2.95 3.74 5.94
N ILE A 8 1.85 4.33 5.48
CA ILE A 8 0.77 3.62 4.80
C ILE A 8 0.66 4.19 3.39
N THR A 9 1.01 3.41 2.37
CA THR A 9 0.83 3.80 0.97
C THR A 9 -0.55 3.38 0.49
N GLY A 10 -1.14 4.13 -0.43
CA GLY A 10 -2.56 3.95 -0.77
C GLY A 10 -3.50 4.46 0.33
N ALA A 11 -3.04 5.45 1.09
CA ALA A 11 -3.70 5.94 2.31
C ALA A 11 -5.09 6.55 2.04
N ALA A 12 -5.32 7.13 0.88
CA ALA A 12 -6.61 7.71 0.49
C ALA A 12 -7.58 6.70 -0.16
N GLY A 13 -7.15 5.44 -0.31
CA GLY A 13 -8.00 4.33 -0.76
C GLY A 13 -8.85 3.74 0.37
N PHE A 14 -9.70 2.76 0.03
CA PHE A 14 -10.61 2.12 0.98
C PHE A 14 -9.87 1.48 2.17
N LEU A 15 -9.00 0.52 1.92
CA LEU A 15 -8.27 -0.15 3.01
C LEU A 15 -7.28 0.79 3.70
N GLY A 16 -6.57 1.62 2.92
CA GLY A 16 -5.57 2.54 3.45
C GLY A 16 -6.12 3.54 4.45
N SER A 17 -7.30 4.12 4.17
CA SER A 17 -7.94 5.08 5.08
C SER A 17 -8.35 4.44 6.41
N HIS A 18 -8.94 3.25 6.38
CA HIS A 18 -9.29 2.51 7.59
C HIS A 18 -8.06 2.10 8.41
N LEU A 19 -6.95 1.77 7.74
CA LEU A 19 -5.68 1.50 8.42
C LEU A 19 -5.11 2.76 9.06
N CYS A 20 -5.20 3.92 8.41
CA CYS A 20 -4.80 5.19 9.01
C CYS A 20 -5.57 5.45 10.30
N ASP A 21 -6.91 5.35 10.28
CA ASP A 21 -7.76 5.47 11.46
C ASP A 21 -7.36 4.52 12.57
N ARG A 22 -7.15 3.26 12.22
CA ARG A 22 -6.82 2.21 13.18
C ARG A 22 -5.49 2.48 13.88
N PHE A 23 -4.44 2.78 13.13
CA PHE A 23 -3.11 3.00 13.72
C PHE A 23 -3.01 4.29 14.49
N ILE A 24 -3.72 5.36 14.09
CA ILE A 24 -3.85 6.56 14.92
C ILE A 24 -4.50 6.25 16.26
N LYS A 25 -5.59 5.48 16.24
CA LYS A 25 -6.29 5.06 17.48
C LYS A 25 -5.40 4.20 18.38
N GLU A 26 -4.45 3.47 17.82
CA GLU A 26 -3.46 2.68 18.56
C GLU A 26 -2.24 3.50 19.02
N GLY A 27 -2.23 4.81 18.78
CA GLY A 27 -1.17 5.72 19.24
C GLY A 27 0.06 5.78 18.36
N TYR A 28 -0.02 5.35 17.10
CA TYR A 28 1.06 5.51 16.13
C TYR A 28 1.07 6.92 15.55
N HIS A 29 2.25 7.37 15.12
CA HIS A 29 2.39 8.48 14.20
C HIS A 29 2.27 7.94 12.77
N VAL A 30 1.20 8.29 12.09
CA VAL A 30 0.84 7.74 10.78
C VAL A 30 1.24 8.70 9.67
N ILE A 31 1.98 8.18 8.71
CA ILE A 31 2.32 8.88 7.47
C ILE A 31 1.51 8.24 6.35
N GLY A 32 0.49 8.93 5.88
CA GLY A 32 -0.29 8.53 4.71
C GLY A 32 0.39 8.99 3.43
N MET A 33 0.47 8.12 2.42
CA MET A 33 1.01 8.46 1.10
C MET A 33 0.09 7.95 0.01
N ASP A 34 -0.29 8.81 -0.93
CA ASP A 34 -1.18 8.47 -2.04
C ASP A 34 -0.94 9.44 -3.21
N ASN A 35 -1.12 8.99 -4.44
CA ASN A 35 -1.08 9.86 -5.64
C ASN A 35 -2.47 10.27 -6.13
N LEU A 36 -3.53 9.79 -5.44
CA LEU A 36 -4.94 10.10 -5.70
C LEU A 36 -5.44 9.66 -7.10
N ILE A 37 -4.76 8.70 -7.74
CA ILE A 37 -5.19 8.21 -9.06
C ILE A 37 -6.53 7.46 -8.97
N THR A 38 -6.80 6.79 -7.86
CA THR A 38 -8.06 6.12 -7.52
C THR A 38 -8.55 6.43 -6.11
N GLY A 39 -7.69 7.00 -5.27
CA GLY A 39 -8.01 7.42 -3.91
C GLY A 39 -8.74 8.78 -3.88
N ASP A 40 -9.48 9.04 -2.81
CA ASP A 40 -10.15 10.33 -2.56
C ASP A 40 -9.71 10.87 -1.19
N LEU A 41 -9.29 12.14 -1.15
CA LEU A 41 -8.90 12.83 0.08
C LEU A 41 -10.02 12.85 1.14
N LYS A 42 -11.28 12.80 0.73
CA LYS A 42 -12.43 12.71 1.65
C LYS A 42 -12.34 11.53 2.62
N ASN A 43 -11.68 10.45 2.21
CA ASN A 43 -11.50 9.27 3.05
C ASN A 43 -10.60 9.52 4.25
N ILE A 44 -9.73 10.54 4.19
CA ILE A 44 -8.72 10.86 5.21
C ILE A 44 -8.75 12.32 5.69
N GLU A 45 -9.66 13.17 5.17
CA GLU A 45 -9.68 14.61 5.49
C GLU A 45 -9.88 14.88 6.99
N HIS A 46 -10.60 14.00 7.69
CA HIS A 46 -10.84 14.09 9.13
C HIS A 46 -9.56 13.92 9.95
N LEU A 47 -8.53 13.29 9.39
CA LEU A 47 -7.24 13.06 10.04
C LEU A 47 -6.30 14.26 9.98
N PHE A 48 -6.49 15.19 9.05
CA PHE A 48 -5.59 16.35 8.86
C PHE A 48 -5.51 17.30 10.07
N LYS A 49 -6.45 17.20 11.00
CA LYS A 49 -6.45 17.98 12.24
C LYS A 49 -5.63 17.33 13.37
N LEU A 50 -5.16 16.10 13.17
CA LEU A 50 -4.47 15.33 14.19
C LEU A 50 -2.96 15.50 14.05
N GLU A 51 -2.27 15.83 15.13
CA GLU A 51 -0.81 15.98 15.16
C GLU A 51 -0.07 14.67 14.83
N GLN A 52 -0.74 13.52 15.04
CA GLN A 52 -0.17 12.20 14.74
C GLN A 52 -0.30 11.80 13.27
N PHE A 53 -0.88 12.63 12.40
CA PHE A 53 -1.09 12.31 11.01
C PHE A 53 -0.37 13.28 10.09
N GLU A 54 0.45 12.74 9.18
CA GLU A 54 1.05 13.46 8.06
C GLU A 54 0.56 12.88 6.74
N PHE A 55 0.32 13.69 5.72
CA PHE A 55 -0.05 13.22 4.40
C PHE A 55 0.94 13.71 3.34
N TYR A 56 1.39 12.77 2.52
CA TYR A 56 2.26 13.02 1.37
C TYR A 56 1.51 12.71 0.08
N HIS A 57 1.19 13.72 -0.71
CA HIS A 57 0.72 13.51 -2.08
C HIS A 57 1.91 13.09 -2.94
N HIS A 58 2.09 11.78 -3.14
CA HIS A 58 3.27 11.23 -3.79
C HIS A 58 2.97 9.92 -4.52
N ASP A 59 3.62 9.72 -5.67
CA ASP A 59 3.57 8.49 -6.43
C ASP A 59 4.70 7.56 -6.01
N VAL A 60 4.35 6.41 -5.44
CA VAL A 60 5.31 5.41 -4.94
C VAL A 60 6.21 4.81 -6.03
N THR A 61 5.87 4.99 -7.31
CA THR A 61 6.76 4.61 -8.44
C THR A 61 7.95 5.55 -8.60
N LYS A 62 7.97 6.65 -7.87
CA LYS A 62 9.07 7.60 -7.77
C LYS A 62 9.87 7.33 -6.50
N PHE A 63 11.08 7.93 -6.42
CA PHE A 63 11.90 7.83 -5.21
C PHE A 63 11.14 8.33 -3.98
N ILE A 64 11.08 7.49 -2.95
CA ILE A 64 10.35 7.82 -1.72
C ILE A 64 11.35 8.31 -0.67
N HIS A 65 11.11 9.52 -0.14
CA HIS A 65 11.83 10.04 1.00
C HIS A 65 10.87 10.33 2.15
N VAL A 66 11.14 9.76 3.31
CA VAL A 66 10.41 10.04 4.57
C VAL A 66 11.42 10.50 5.60
N PRO A 67 11.30 11.73 6.15
CA PRO A 67 12.21 12.24 7.17
C PRO A 67 12.09 11.45 8.49
N GLY A 68 13.18 11.40 9.24
CA GLY A 68 13.23 10.77 10.56
C GLY A 68 13.22 9.25 10.53
N SER A 69 12.94 8.63 11.68
CA SER A 69 12.81 7.18 11.83
C SER A 69 11.51 6.66 11.23
N LEU A 70 11.50 5.38 10.89
CA LEU A 70 10.30 4.68 10.42
C LEU A 70 10.37 3.25 10.94
N ASP A 71 9.31 2.78 11.61
CA ASP A 71 9.26 1.46 12.21
C ASP A 71 8.57 0.44 11.28
N TYR A 72 7.53 0.90 10.55
CA TYR A 72 6.71 0.05 9.71
C TYR A 72 6.35 0.72 8.38
N ILE A 73 6.18 -0.10 7.36
CA ILE A 73 5.62 0.28 6.07
C ILE A 73 4.50 -0.70 5.73
N LEU A 74 3.30 -0.19 5.49
CA LEU A 74 2.18 -0.94 4.94
C LEU A 74 1.96 -0.50 3.49
N HIS A 75 2.33 -1.37 2.54
CA HIS A 75 2.23 -1.05 1.13
C HIS A 75 0.91 -1.56 0.54
N PHE A 76 -0.06 -0.64 0.43
CA PHE A 76 -1.41 -0.87 -0.10
C PHE A 76 -1.69 -0.08 -1.38
N ALA A 77 -0.72 0.70 -1.87
CA ALA A 77 -0.88 1.47 -3.10
C ALA A 77 -0.94 0.55 -4.31
N SER A 78 -2.15 0.33 -4.81
CA SER A 78 -2.41 -0.38 -6.06
C SER A 78 -3.83 -0.10 -6.53
N PRO A 79 -4.08 0.14 -7.84
CA PRO A 79 -5.43 0.10 -8.39
C PRO A 79 -5.96 -1.33 -8.28
N ALA A 80 -6.89 -1.58 -7.34
CA ALA A 80 -7.37 -2.93 -7.02
C ALA A 80 -8.65 -3.30 -7.77
N SER A 81 -9.42 -2.29 -8.23
CA SER A 81 -10.66 -2.51 -8.97
C SER A 81 -10.39 -2.93 -10.42
N PRO A 82 -11.05 -3.99 -10.96
CA PRO A 82 -10.96 -4.35 -12.38
C PRO A 82 -11.30 -3.20 -13.32
N ILE A 83 -12.26 -2.35 -12.95
CA ILE A 83 -12.65 -1.17 -13.74
C ILE A 83 -11.47 -0.20 -13.88
N ASP A 84 -10.69 -0.03 -12.81
CA ASP A 84 -9.58 0.93 -12.79
C ASP A 84 -8.32 0.34 -13.44
N TYR A 85 -7.87 -0.85 -13.04
CA TYR A 85 -6.62 -1.39 -13.58
C TYR A 85 -6.70 -1.76 -15.07
N LEU A 86 -7.90 -2.04 -15.60
CA LEU A 86 -8.08 -2.24 -17.05
C LEU A 86 -7.97 -0.92 -17.83
N LYS A 87 -8.31 0.22 -17.22
CA LYS A 87 -8.15 1.55 -17.84
C LYS A 87 -6.72 2.06 -17.76
N ILE A 88 -5.97 1.70 -16.70
CA ILE A 88 -4.61 2.18 -16.44
C ILE A 88 -3.61 1.02 -16.23
N PRO A 89 -3.51 0.06 -17.17
CA PRO A 89 -2.72 -1.16 -16.97
C PRO A 89 -1.23 -0.89 -16.78
N ILE A 90 -0.67 0.11 -17.45
CA ILE A 90 0.74 0.47 -17.33
C ILE A 90 1.04 1.02 -15.93
N GLN A 91 0.19 1.87 -15.39
CA GLN A 91 0.33 2.42 -14.05
C GLN A 91 0.19 1.31 -13.00
N THR A 92 -0.74 0.38 -13.21
CA THR A 92 -0.93 -0.78 -12.33
C THR A 92 0.32 -1.67 -12.31
N LEU A 93 0.90 -1.98 -13.47
CA LEU A 93 2.15 -2.73 -13.56
C LEU A 93 3.31 -1.99 -12.88
N LYS A 94 3.43 -0.68 -13.12
CA LYS A 94 4.48 0.15 -12.50
C LYS A 94 4.39 0.17 -10.98
N VAL A 95 3.20 0.35 -10.41
CA VAL A 95 3.06 0.39 -8.95
C VAL A 95 3.36 -0.97 -8.33
N GLY A 96 2.94 -2.06 -8.96
CA GLY A 96 3.25 -3.41 -8.48
C GLY A 96 4.75 -3.71 -8.46
N ALA A 97 5.47 -3.31 -9.50
CA ALA A 97 6.91 -3.55 -9.62
C ALA A 97 7.74 -2.45 -8.93
N MET A 98 7.70 -1.22 -9.46
CA MET A 98 8.56 -0.12 -9.01
C MET A 98 8.11 0.44 -7.65
N GLY A 99 6.79 0.49 -7.38
CA GLY A 99 6.27 0.93 -6.10
C GLY A 99 6.73 0.01 -4.97
N THR A 100 6.57 -1.29 -5.16
CA THR A 100 7.07 -2.30 -4.19
C THR A 100 8.59 -2.22 -4.02
N HIS A 101 9.35 -2.11 -5.12
CA HIS A 101 10.79 -1.94 -5.08
C HIS A 101 11.22 -0.72 -4.26
N ASN A 102 10.60 0.43 -4.48
CA ASN A 102 10.91 1.67 -3.76
C ASN A 102 10.57 1.58 -2.27
N CYS A 103 9.43 0.95 -1.93
CA CYS A 103 9.05 0.70 -0.54
C CYS A 103 10.02 -0.25 0.16
N LEU A 104 10.48 -1.31 -0.51
CA LEU A 104 11.51 -2.21 0.01
C LEU A 104 12.85 -1.48 0.22
N GLY A 105 13.24 -0.63 -0.73
CA GLY A 105 14.43 0.22 -0.60
C GLY A 105 14.35 1.14 0.62
N LEU A 106 13.20 1.80 0.82
CA LEU A 106 12.95 2.64 1.99
C LEU A 106 12.96 1.81 3.29
N ALA A 107 12.31 0.64 3.31
CA ALA A 107 12.31 -0.25 4.46
C ALA A 107 13.72 -0.64 4.87
N LYS A 108 14.56 -1.04 3.90
CA LYS A 108 15.96 -1.37 4.12
C LYS A 108 16.75 -0.18 4.66
N ALA A 109 16.58 1.00 4.07
CA ALA A 109 17.30 2.22 4.48
C ALA A 109 16.94 2.69 5.90
N LYS A 110 15.69 2.43 6.34
CA LYS A 110 15.17 2.83 7.66
C LYS A 110 15.26 1.72 8.72
N GLY A 111 15.59 0.48 8.33
CA GLY A 111 15.46 -0.68 9.21
C GLY A 111 14.01 -0.99 9.60
N ALA A 112 13.06 -0.55 8.79
CA ALA A 112 11.63 -0.72 9.03
C ALA A 112 11.16 -2.11 8.60
N ARG A 113 10.14 -2.64 9.30
CA ARG A 113 9.41 -3.83 8.84
C ARG A 113 8.39 -3.45 7.79
N MET A 114 8.26 -4.28 6.77
CA MET A 114 7.31 -4.02 5.66
C MET A 114 6.30 -5.15 5.52
N LEU A 115 5.05 -4.74 5.29
CA LEU A 115 3.95 -5.60 4.84
C LEU A 115 3.53 -5.14 3.44
N VAL A 116 3.41 -6.08 2.52
CA VAL A 116 2.88 -5.86 1.17
C VAL A 116 1.50 -6.50 1.07
N ALA A 117 0.50 -5.73 0.66
CA ALA A 117 -0.81 -6.28 0.32
C ALA A 117 -0.68 -7.02 -1.02
N SER A 118 -0.69 -8.35 -0.96
CA SER A 118 -0.72 -9.21 -2.13
C SER A 118 -2.17 -9.43 -2.60
N THR A 119 -2.39 -10.42 -3.42
CA THR A 119 -3.70 -10.71 -4.03
C THR A 119 -3.91 -12.22 -4.14
N SER A 120 -5.18 -12.67 -4.03
CA SER A 120 -5.54 -14.07 -4.29
C SER A 120 -5.28 -14.50 -5.73
N GLU A 121 -5.14 -13.54 -6.64
CA GLU A 121 -4.86 -13.83 -8.06
C GLU A 121 -3.46 -14.40 -8.31
N VAL A 122 -2.59 -14.40 -7.28
CA VAL A 122 -1.33 -15.15 -7.36
C VAL A 122 -1.57 -16.66 -7.57
N TYR A 123 -2.75 -17.17 -7.17
CA TYR A 123 -3.16 -18.55 -7.37
C TYR A 123 -3.86 -18.80 -8.71
N GLY A 124 -4.21 -17.74 -9.45
CA GLY A 124 -4.87 -17.83 -10.75
C GLY A 124 -6.29 -18.38 -10.68
N ASP A 125 -6.58 -19.41 -11.46
CA ASP A 125 -7.84 -20.19 -11.43
C ASP A 125 -7.61 -21.44 -10.57
N PRO A 126 -7.80 -21.37 -9.25
CA PRO A 126 -7.35 -22.41 -8.35
C PRO A 126 -8.23 -23.65 -8.43
N GLN A 127 -7.59 -24.82 -8.41
CA GLN A 127 -8.26 -26.13 -8.39
C GLN A 127 -8.44 -26.70 -6.98
N GLU A 128 -7.87 -26.00 -5.97
CA GLU A 128 -7.96 -26.37 -4.55
C GLU A 128 -8.63 -25.25 -3.77
N HIS A 129 -9.55 -25.61 -2.85
CA HIS A 129 -10.26 -24.67 -1.99
C HIS A 129 -10.42 -25.24 -0.56
N PRO A 130 -10.03 -24.51 0.49
CA PRO A 130 -9.27 -23.23 0.46
C PRO A 130 -7.83 -23.45 -0.01
N GLN A 131 -7.22 -22.42 -0.61
CA GLN A 131 -5.81 -22.46 -0.99
C GLN A 131 -4.93 -22.40 0.24
N THR A 132 -3.95 -23.31 0.30
CA THR A 132 -2.88 -23.27 1.31
C THR A 132 -1.69 -22.45 0.82
N GLU A 133 -0.77 -22.08 1.71
CA GLU A 133 0.44 -21.34 1.33
C GLU A 133 1.39 -22.16 0.43
N GLU A 134 1.30 -23.50 0.47
CA GLU A 134 2.07 -24.42 -0.38
C GLU A 134 1.45 -24.62 -1.77
N TYR A 135 0.22 -24.14 -2.00
CA TYR A 135 -0.43 -24.29 -3.30
C TYR A 135 0.27 -23.48 -4.38
N TRP A 136 0.72 -24.14 -5.44
CA TRP A 136 1.49 -23.52 -6.51
C TRP A 136 0.68 -22.60 -7.43
N GLY A 137 -0.61 -22.77 -7.47
CA GLY A 137 -1.51 -21.99 -8.30
C GLY A 137 -1.65 -22.53 -9.74
N ASN A 138 -2.58 -21.90 -10.46
CA ASN A 138 -2.88 -22.19 -11.87
C ASN A 138 -3.07 -20.85 -12.60
N VAL A 139 -1.95 -20.16 -12.82
CA VAL A 139 -1.91 -18.79 -13.34
C VAL A 139 -1.86 -18.78 -14.86
N ASN A 140 -2.70 -17.96 -15.51
CA ASN A 140 -2.56 -17.63 -16.92
C ASN A 140 -1.49 -16.53 -17.11
N PRO A 141 -0.29 -16.84 -17.68
CA PRO A 141 0.78 -15.86 -17.82
C PRO A 141 0.55 -14.81 -18.93
N VAL A 142 -0.46 -14.99 -19.76
CA VAL A 142 -0.82 -14.10 -20.88
C VAL A 142 -2.07 -13.26 -20.61
N GLY A 143 -2.68 -13.39 -19.45
CA GLY A 143 -3.86 -12.62 -19.08
C GLY A 143 -3.52 -11.15 -18.75
N PRO A 144 -4.54 -10.27 -18.71
CA PRO A 144 -4.33 -8.85 -18.35
C PRO A 144 -3.98 -8.67 -16.85
N ARG A 145 -4.11 -9.71 -16.06
CA ARG A 145 -3.76 -9.76 -14.64
C ARG A 145 -3.44 -11.18 -14.20
#